data_7aa7db580b8cbd29d8b7dcb1689bc11f
#
_entry.id   7aa7db580b8cbd29d8b7dcb1689bc11f
#
_cell.length_a   1.000
_cell.length_b   1.000
_cell.length_c   1.000
_cell.angle_alpha   90.00
_cell.angle_beta   90.00
_cell.angle_gamma   90.00
#
_symmetry.space_group_name_H-M   'P 1'
#
loop_
_entity.id
_entity.type
_entity.pdbx_description
1 polymer ?
#
loop_
_entity_poly.entity_id
_entity_poly.type
_entity_poly.pdbx_seq_one_letter_code
_entity_poly.pdbx_strand_id
1 'polypeptide(L)'
;MFKRRFVAAGLAACGALLIAACGSSGNNAGNSGPINVGITGPFTGPYADPGIAIRNAGELAIADINAAGGVSGRQLKAFNADDACDAQQGVQAAQKLLTQKIIAIVGGYCSGASIPESDTLHRNGDLPFITAASSNPKFTDQGYDNVFRMVSRDDAEAPADVSFMQQWLKASKIAIMHDNTTYAKGVADSAKQAALSAGMTVTYFDAITPGQKDYTAALVKVNMGHPDVLFYTGYYPEFGLLAKEYVALAPSYKLNGDSACADPSVIKVAGTAVTNPGITINTLPTTQFIHNAKNDKFTSAYKAKYGQDPGDYSSYEYDGMMALAQALKDNGGKTEAKSLNTAIHAVKIADGITGNVAFDSKGDRPAPQFLAVHAVGNPPQFQPIAIRQSGTWVAST
;
A
#
# COMPACT_ATOMS: atom_id res chain seq x y z
N MET A 1 -49.21 -23.54 -70.59
CA MET A 1 -50.58 -24.08 -70.43
C MET A 1 -51.11 -23.70 -69.02
N PHE A 2 -52.28 -22.93 -69.06
CA PHE A 2 -53.33 -22.85 -68.06
C PHE A 2 -52.99 -22.72 -66.55
N LYS A 3 -53.62 -21.93 -65.77
CA LYS A 3 -54.65 -20.86 -65.74
C LYS A 3 -54.70 -20.35 -64.28
N ARG A 4 -54.72 -19.09 -64.14
CA ARG A 4 -55.61 -18.20 -63.37
C ARG A 4 -56.55 -18.82 -62.34
N ARG A 5 -56.54 -18.26 -61.09
CA ARG A 5 -57.76 -17.52 -60.66
C ARG A 5 -57.53 -16.74 -59.34
N PHE A 6 -57.98 -15.50 -59.41
CA PHE A 6 -58.21 -14.52 -58.35
C PHE A 6 -59.33 -14.99 -57.42
N VAL A 7 -59.33 -14.60 -56.16
CA VAL A 7 -60.53 -14.03 -55.49
C VAL A 7 -60.04 -13.09 -54.36
N ALA A 8 -60.76 -11.95 -54.31
CA ALA A 8 -60.51 -10.78 -53.50
C ALA A 8 -61.33 -10.75 -52.20
N ALA A 9 -60.96 -9.81 -51.36
CA ALA A 9 -61.79 -8.98 -50.47
C ALA A 9 -62.11 -9.46 -49.05
N GLY A 10 -61.82 -8.60 -48.11
CA GLY A 10 -62.32 -8.55 -46.74
C GLY A 10 -61.66 -7.48 -45.90
N LEU A 11 -62.10 -6.21 -46.08
CA LEU A 11 -61.77 -5.10 -45.16
C LEU A 11 -62.46 -5.37 -43.80
N ALA A 12 -61.71 -5.21 -42.72
CA ALA A 12 -62.23 -4.80 -41.40
C ALA A 12 -61.24 -3.87 -40.70
N ALA A 13 -61.59 -2.63 -40.63
CA ALA A 13 -60.93 -1.59 -39.87
C ALA A 13 -61.30 -1.73 -38.39
N CYS A 14 -60.30 -1.81 -37.48
CA CYS A 14 -60.48 -1.51 -36.07
C CYS A 14 -59.36 -0.63 -35.60
N GLY A 15 -59.71 0.57 -35.17
CA GLY A 15 -58.84 1.59 -34.72
C GLY A 15 -58.10 1.22 -33.42
N ALA A 16 -56.82 1.45 -33.38
CA ALA A 16 -56.02 1.38 -32.19
C ALA A 16 -55.68 2.81 -31.71
N LEU A 17 -56.21 3.19 -30.56
CA LEU A 17 -55.83 4.39 -29.85
C LEU A 17 -54.34 4.28 -29.46
N LEU A 18 -53.52 5.14 -30.02
CA LEU A 18 -52.18 5.42 -29.52
C LEU A 18 -52.28 6.34 -28.32
N ILE A 19 -52.18 5.79 -27.10
CA ILE A 19 -51.92 6.58 -25.90
C ILE A 19 -50.44 6.88 -25.89
N ALA A 20 -50.08 8.07 -26.33
CA ALA A 20 -48.73 8.65 -26.10
C ALA A 20 -48.62 8.98 -24.62
N ALA A 21 -48.07 8.06 -23.85
CA ALA A 21 -47.54 8.37 -22.51
C ALA A 21 -46.26 9.18 -22.69
N CYS A 22 -46.36 10.50 -22.72
CA CYS A 22 -45.22 11.39 -22.43
C CYS A 22 -44.80 11.19 -20.98
N GLY A 23 -44.02 10.17 -20.73
CA GLY A 23 -43.19 10.12 -19.53
C GLY A 23 -42.14 11.20 -19.64
N SER A 24 -42.25 12.26 -18.84
CA SER A 24 -41.21 13.23 -18.64
C SER A 24 -39.99 12.52 -18.03
N SER A 25 -39.12 12.02 -18.91
CA SER A 25 -37.74 11.65 -18.52
C SER A 25 -37.07 12.92 -18.07
N GLY A 26 -37.05 13.16 -16.78
CA GLY A 26 -36.14 14.15 -16.21
C GLY A 26 -34.75 13.88 -16.75
N ASN A 27 -34.22 14.81 -17.53
CA ASN A 27 -32.83 14.86 -17.95
C ASN A 27 -31.94 14.98 -16.71
N ASN A 28 -31.75 13.89 -15.96
CA ASN A 28 -30.52 13.69 -15.25
C ASN A 28 -29.51 13.22 -16.31
N ALA A 29 -28.90 14.18 -16.99
CA ALA A 29 -27.65 13.98 -17.70
C ALA A 29 -26.53 13.74 -16.65
N GLY A 30 -26.71 12.70 -15.81
CA GLY A 30 -25.70 12.15 -14.94
C GLY A 30 -24.61 11.59 -15.85
N ASN A 31 -23.38 12.00 -15.56
CA ASN A 31 -22.13 11.59 -16.21
C ASN A 31 -22.15 10.04 -16.42
N SER A 32 -22.57 9.58 -17.59
CA SER A 32 -22.84 8.17 -17.91
C SER A 32 -21.56 7.38 -18.26
N GLY A 33 -20.41 8.04 -18.32
CA GLY A 33 -19.14 7.42 -18.64
C GLY A 33 -18.48 6.69 -17.45
N PRO A 34 -17.40 5.95 -17.70
CA PRO A 34 -16.67 5.28 -16.64
C PRO A 34 -16.07 6.30 -15.63
N ILE A 35 -15.82 5.81 -14.43
CA ILE A 35 -15.12 6.56 -13.38
C ILE A 35 -13.63 6.23 -13.51
N ASN A 36 -12.82 7.19 -13.88
CA ASN A 36 -11.39 6.98 -14.08
C ASN A 36 -10.65 7.10 -12.72
N VAL A 37 -9.85 6.09 -12.38
CA VAL A 37 -9.04 6.05 -11.15
C VAL A 37 -7.57 5.87 -11.53
N GLY A 38 -6.69 6.65 -10.92
CA GLY A 38 -5.25 6.50 -11.08
C GLY A 38 -4.69 5.44 -10.12
N ILE A 39 -3.68 4.71 -10.57
CA ILE A 39 -2.85 3.85 -9.73
C ILE A 39 -1.40 4.26 -9.97
N THR A 40 -0.69 4.66 -8.92
CA THR A 40 0.75 4.96 -8.97
C THR A 40 1.55 3.98 -8.15
N GLY A 41 2.83 3.88 -8.45
CA GLY A 41 3.81 3.07 -7.75
C GLY A 41 5.06 2.87 -8.61
N PRO A 42 6.14 2.30 -8.07
CA PRO A 42 7.34 1.98 -8.83
C PRO A 42 7.10 0.72 -9.67
N PHE A 43 6.69 0.88 -10.93
CA PHE A 43 6.48 -0.26 -11.83
C PHE A 43 7.74 -0.67 -12.57
N THR A 44 8.80 0.13 -12.45
CA THR A 44 10.16 -0.14 -12.95
C THR A 44 11.21 0.14 -11.85
N GLY A 45 12.45 -0.30 -12.08
CA GLY A 45 13.55 -0.08 -11.14
C GLY A 45 13.65 -1.11 -10.00
N PRO A 46 14.46 -0.83 -8.96
CA PRO A 46 14.77 -1.80 -7.92
C PRO A 46 13.58 -2.17 -7.01
N TYR A 47 12.54 -1.36 -7.00
CA TYR A 47 11.33 -1.55 -6.19
C TYR A 47 10.12 -1.97 -7.03
N ALA A 48 10.36 -2.52 -8.24
CA ALA A 48 9.28 -2.86 -9.17
C ALA A 48 8.36 -3.98 -8.65
N ASP A 49 8.90 -4.98 -7.94
CA ASP A 49 8.11 -6.12 -7.45
C ASP A 49 6.93 -5.65 -6.57
N PRO A 50 7.12 -4.90 -5.47
CA PRO A 50 6.01 -4.38 -4.67
C PRO A 50 5.12 -3.37 -5.42
N GLY A 51 5.68 -2.54 -6.29
CA GLY A 51 4.89 -1.60 -7.10
C GLY A 51 3.93 -2.31 -8.05
N ILE A 52 4.41 -3.34 -8.76
CA ILE A 52 3.58 -4.18 -9.63
C ILE A 52 2.52 -4.91 -8.82
N ALA A 53 2.86 -5.39 -7.62
CA ALA A 53 1.91 -6.08 -6.75
C ALA A 53 0.77 -5.15 -6.30
N ILE A 54 1.07 -3.90 -5.95
CA ILE A 54 0.08 -2.84 -5.65
C ILE A 54 -0.81 -2.59 -6.87
N ARG A 55 -0.24 -2.32 -8.05
CA ARG A 55 -1.01 -2.12 -9.27
C ARG A 55 -1.98 -3.27 -9.55
N ASN A 56 -1.48 -4.49 -9.49
CA ASN A 56 -2.28 -5.69 -9.75
C ASN A 56 -3.44 -5.83 -8.74
N ALA A 57 -3.21 -5.51 -7.47
CA ALA A 57 -4.25 -5.54 -6.43
C ALA A 57 -5.34 -4.48 -6.67
N GLY A 58 -4.96 -3.26 -7.05
CA GLY A 58 -5.89 -2.20 -7.40
C GLY A 58 -6.74 -2.56 -8.64
N GLU A 59 -6.11 -3.13 -9.67
CA GLU A 59 -6.83 -3.62 -10.86
C GLU A 59 -7.76 -4.81 -10.56
N LEU A 60 -7.39 -5.68 -9.61
CA LEU A 60 -8.26 -6.76 -9.16
C LEU A 60 -9.47 -6.21 -8.39
N ALA A 61 -9.26 -5.25 -7.48
CA ALA A 61 -10.34 -4.59 -6.76
C ALA A 61 -11.32 -3.89 -7.72
N ILE A 62 -10.82 -3.16 -8.72
CA ILE A 62 -11.64 -2.55 -9.77
C ILE A 62 -12.45 -3.60 -10.52
N ALA A 63 -11.86 -4.74 -10.86
CA ALA A 63 -12.58 -5.82 -11.54
C ALA A 63 -13.72 -6.37 -10.67
N ASP A 64 -13.49 -6.57 -9.37
CA ASP A 64 -14.52 -7.05 -8.43
C ASP A 64 -15.63 -6.02 -8.22
N ILE A 65 -15.28 -4.73 -8.08
CA ILE A 65 -16.26 -3.64 -7.99
C ILE A 65 -17.14 -3.60 -9.25
N ASN A 66 -16.52 -3.74 -10.42
CA ASN A 66 -17.21 -3.72 -11.70
C ASN A 66 -18.10 -4.95 -11.89
N ALA A 67 -17.65 -6.13 -11.49
CA ALA A 67 -18.45 -7.36 -11.50
C ALA A 67 -19.67 -7.26 -10.57
N ALA A 68 -19.58 -6.52 -9.48
CA ALA A 68 -20.68 -6.22 -8.56
C ALA A 68 -21.64 -5.11 -9.08
N GLY A 69 -21.51 -4.65 -10.33
CA GLY A 69 -22.35 -3.61 -10.96
C GLY A 69 -21.75 -2.20 -10.93
N GLY A 70 -20.51 -2.05 -10.49
CA GLY A 70 -19.81 -0.77 -10.43
C GLY A 70 -20.29 0.14 -9.29
N VAL A 71 -20.12 1.44 -9.47
CA VAL A 71 -20.59 2.48 -8.54
C VAL A 71 -21.73 3.25 -9.18
N SER A 72 -22.93 3.17 -8.60
CA SER A 72 -24.14 3.80 -9.15
C SER A 72 -24.36 3.46 -10.64
N GLY A 73 -24.10 2.20 -11.03
CA GLY A 73 -24.22 1.71 -12.41
C GLY A 73 -23.07 2.10 -13.35
N ARG A 74 -22.04 2.83 -12.86
CA ARG A 74 -20.85 3.22 -13.63
C ARG A 74 -19.70 2.29 -13.34
N GLN A 75 -18.97 1.88 -14.38
CA GLN A 75 -17.76 1.06 -14.24
C GLN A 75 -16.56 1.94 -13.84
N LEU A 76 -15.67 1.43 -13.00
CA LEU A 76 -14.38 2.02 -12.73
C LEU A 76 -13.39 1.63 -13.83
N LYS A 77 -12.48 2.54 -14.18
CA LYS A 77 -11.40 2.31 -15.13
C LYS A 77 -10.07 2.74 -14.56
N ALA A 78 -9.12 1.81 -14.46
CA ALA A 78 -7.76 2.08 -14.02
C ALA A 78 -6.92 2.81 -15.08
N PHE A 79 -6.09 3.74 -14.63
CA PHE A 79 -4.99 4.35 -15.37
C PHE A 79 -3.73 4.28 -14.53
N ASN A 80 -2.69 3.64 -15.07
CA ASN A 80 -1.46 3.37 -14.33
C ASN A 80 -0.37 4.37 -14.73
N ALA A 81 0.40 4.85 -13.75
CA ALA A 81 1.58 5.67 -13.98
C ALA A 81 2.71 5.25 -13.05
N ASP A 82 3.87 5.04 -13.64
CA ASP A 82 5.11 4.66 -12.96
C ASP A 82 5.74 5.89 -12.31
N ASP A 83 6.00 5.83 -11.02
CA ASP A 83 6.72 6.85 -10.25
C ASP A 83 8.20 6.48 -10.03
N ALA A 84 8.59 5.25 -10.38
CA ALA A 84 9.92 4.67 -10.19
C ALA A 84 10.55 4.94 -8.81
N CYS A 85 9.73 5.22 -7.78
CA CYS A 85 10.18 5.60 -6.43
C CYS A 85 10.98 6.92 -6.40
N ASP A 86 10.78 7.78 -7.39
CA ASP A 86 11.49 9.04 -7.58
C ASP A 86 10.55 10.23 -7.47
N ALA A 87 10.96 11.28 -6.76
CA ALA A 87 10.13 12.46 -6.49
C ALA A 87 9.69 13.20 -7.76
N GLN A 88 10.59 13.34 -8.75
CA GLN A 88 10.29 14.04 -9.98
C GLN A 88 9.39 13.19 -10.90
N GLN A 89 9.65 11.89 -10.97
CA GLN A 89 8.81 10.96 -11.72
C GLN A 89 7.41 10.83 -11.09
N GLY A 90 7.30 10.88 -9.75
CA GLY A 90 6.01 10.94 -9.06
C GLY A 90 5.18 12.15 -9.48
N VAL A 91 5.78 13.36 -9.51
CA VAL A 91 5.10 14.55 -10.04
C VAL A 91 4.64 14.34 -11.49
N GLN A 92 5.48 13.76 -12.34
CA GLN A 92 5.13 13.47 -13.74
C GLN A 92 4.02 12.42 -13.85
N ALA A 93 4.05 11.38 -12.99
CA ALA A 93 3.01 10.36 -12.91
C ALA A 93 1.65 10.98 -12.55
N ALA A 94 1.59 11.82 -11.52
CA ALA A 94 0.37 12.54 -11.15
C ALA A 94 -0.13 13.44 -12.30
N GLN A 95 0.74 14.24 -12.92
CA GLN A 95 0.39 15.10 -14.07
C GLN A 95 -0.15 14.29 -15.26
N LYS A 96 0.48 13.15 -15.58
CA LYS A 96 0.00 12.24 -16.63
C LYS A 96 -1.40 11.73 -16.31
N LEU A 97 -1.65 11.31 -15.07
CA LEU A 97 -2.95 10.81 -14.64
C LEU A 97 -4.04 11.90 -14.68
N LEU A 98 -3.72 13.13 -14.32
CA LEU A 98 -4.64 14.28 -14.45
C LEU A 98 -5.14 14.46 -15.88
N THR A 99 -4.29 14.23 -16.91
CA THR A 99 -4.73 14.29 -18.33
C THR A 99 -5.76 13.23 -18.68
N GLN A 100 -5.82 12.12 -17.92
CA GLN A 100 -6.80 11.04 -18.05
C GLN A 100 -8.12 11.35 -17.34
N LYS A 101 -8.26 12.55 -16.75
CA LYS A 101 -9.44 12.97 -15.98
C LYS A 101 -9.80 11.98 -14.87
N ILE A 102 -8.79 11.52 -14.16
CA ILE A 102 -8.98 10.70 -12.95
C ILE A 102 -9.72 11.51 -11.88
N ILE A 103 -10.41 10.81 -10.99
CA ILE A 103 -11.09 11.41 -9.84
C ILE A 103 -10.30 11.24 -8.54
N ALA A 104 -9.40 10.28 -8.47
CA ALA A 104 -8.57 9.93 -7.34
C ALA A 104 -7.36 9.13 -7.78
N ILE A 105 -6.32 9.08 -6.95
CA ILE A 105 -5.28 8.05 -7.00
C ILE A 105 -5.48 7.10 -5.81
N VAL A 106 -5.40 5.78 -6.06
CA VAL A 106 -5.18 4.76 -5.04
C VAL A 106 -3.90 4.05 -5.41
N GLY A 107 -2.93 3.96 -4.49
CA GLY A 107 -1.59 3.43 -4.82
C GLY A 107 -0.50 4.06 -3.97
N GLY A 108 0.68 4.19 -4.57
CA GLY A 108 1.85 4.77 -3.91
C GLY A 108 2.54 3.79 -2.96
N TYR A 109 3.85 3.66 -3.15
CA TYR A 109 4.72 2.80 -2.34
C TYR A 109 5.78 3.62 -1.61
N CYS A 110 6.56 4.39 -2.35
CA CYS A 110 7.66 5.18 -1.79
C CYS A 110 7.19 6.56 -1.32
N SER A 111 7.39 6.89 -0.04
CA SER A 111 7.00 8.20 0.50
C SER A 111 7.66 9.37 -0.24
N GLY A 112 8.89 9.16 -0.75
CA GLY A 112 9.61 10.16 -1.55
C GLY A 112 8.92 10.55 -2.86
N ALA A 113 8.15 9.65 -3.46
CA ALA A 113 7.33 9.90 -4.65
C ALA A 113 5.91 10.37 -4.25
N SER A 114 5.26 9.68 -3.31
CA SER A 114 3.86 9.95 -2.95
C SER A 114 3.63 11.34 -2.34
N ILE A 115 4.60 11.88 -1.59
CA ILE A 115 4.48 13.23 -1.01
C ILE A 115 4.37 14.30 -2.12
N PRO A 116 5.28 14.40 -3.11
CA PRO A 116 5.12 15.37 -4.20
C PRO A 116 3.98 15.05 -5.16
N GLU A 117 3.57 13.78 -5.31
CA GLU A 117 2.33 13.42 -6.02
C GLU A 117 1.11 14.05 -5.34
N SER A 118 1.00 13.90 -4.02
CA SER A 118 -0.13 14.46 -3.25
C SER A 118 -0.20 15.98 -3.33
N ASP A 119 0.95 16.68 -3.29
CA ASP A 119 1.03 18.12 -3.50
C ASP A 119 0.58 18.51 -4.92
N THR A 120 0.94 17.69 -5.92
CA THR A 120 0.49 17.91 -7.32
C THR A 120 -1.02 17.78 -7.42
N LEU A 121 -1.65 16.79 -6.79
CA LEU A 121 -3.10 16.60 -6.78
C LEU A 121 -3.82 17.71 -6.02
N HIS A 122 -3.26 18.14 -4.88
CA HIS A 122 -3.79 19.27 -4.11
C HIS A 122 -3.86 20.55 -4.96
N ARG A 123 -2.76 20.92 -5.63
CA ARG A 123 -2.69 22.11 -6.48
C ARG A 123 -3.57 22.04 -7.73
N ASN A 124 -4.01 20.86 -8.12
CA ASN A 124 -4.84 20.64 -9.31
C ASN A 124 -6.28 20.24 -8.97
N GLY A 125 -6.82 20.75 -7.88
CA GLY A 125 -8.22 20.61 -7.53
C GLY A 125 -8.53 19.65 -6.39
N ASP A 126 -7.57 19.39 -5.49
CA ASP A 126 -7.73 18.59 -4.29
C ASP A 126 -8.21 17.14 -4.53
N LEU A 127 -7.72 16.52 -5.63
CA LEU A 127 -8.11 15.14 -5.93
C LEU A 127 -7.62 14.20 -4.82
N PRO A 128 -8.44 13.27 -4.34
CA PRO A 128 -8.05 12.31 -3.31
C PRO A 128 -6.84 11.47 -3.69
N PHE A 129 -5.94 11.25 -2.74
CA PHE A 129 -4.88 10.27 -2.81
C PHE A 129 -4.95 9.32 -1.61
N ILE A 130 -5.27 8.06 -1.86
CA ILE A 130 -5.28 6.99 -0.84
C ILE A 130 -4.01 6.17 -1.04
N THR A 131 -3.03 6.32 -0.14
CA THR A 131 -1.79 5.56 -0.27
C THR A 131 -1.91 4.17 0.36
N ALA A 132 -1.42 3.16 -0.37
CA ALA A 132 -1.39 1.78 0.10
C ALA A 132 -0.23 1.49 1.05
N ALA A 133 0.91 2.20 0.92
CA ALA A 133 2.15 1.86 1.62
C ALA A 133 2.99 3.05 2.10
N SER A 134 2.81 4.26 1.57
CA SER A 134 3.61 5.42 1.99
C SER A 134 3.29 5.82 3.42
N SER A 135 4.24 5.60 4.33
CA SER A 135 4.07 5.67 5.79
C SER A 135 4.65 6.93 6.44
N ASN A 136 5.47 7.72 5.70
CA ASN A 136 6.10 8.91 6.27
C ASN A 136 5.05 9.92 6.77
N PRO A 137 5.18 10.41 8.02
CA PRO A 137 4.24 11.36 8.61
C PRO A 137 3.98 12.61 7.76
N LYS A 138 4.98 13.08 7.03
CA LYS A 138 4.86 14.26 6.17
C LYS A 138 3.75 14.14 5.13
N PHE A 139 3.37 12.93 4.71
CA PHE A 139 2.30 12.73 3.72
C PHE A 139 0.96 13.32 4.19
N THR A 140 0.59 13.13 5.45
CA THR A 140 -0.66 13.67 6.05
C THR A 140 -0.43 14.94 6.88
N ASP A 141 0.81 15.24 7.30
CA ASP A 141 1.13 16.47 8.04
C ASP A 141 1.29 17.72 7.14
N GLN A 142 1.09 17.58 5.82
CA GLN A 142 1.00 18.72 4.88
C GLN A 142 -0.22 19.60 5.14
N GLY A 143 -1.23 19.07 5.87
CA GLY A 143 -2.46 19.79 6.18
C GLY A 143 -3.46 19.82 5.03
N TYR A 144 -3.38 18.87 4.10
CA TYR A 144 -4.30 18.71 2.97
C TYR A 144 -5.45 17.77 3.32
N ASP A 145 -6.67 18.10 2.91
CA ASP A 145 -7.87 17.28 3.14
C ASP A 145 -8.01 16.12 2.12
N ASN A 146 -7.12 16.06 1.13
CA ASN A 146 -7.19 15.11 0.02
C ASN A 146 -6.26 13.90 0.15
N VAL A 147 -5.63 13.68 1.30
CA VAL A 147 -4.66 12.60 1.52
C VAL A 147 -5.14 11.60 2.55
N PHE A 148 -5.00 10.31 2.23
CA PHE A 148 -5.46 9.20 3.07
C PHE A 148 -4.44 8.07 3.07
N ARG A 149 -4.25 7.39 4.21
CA ARG A 149 -3.25 6.35 4.38
C ARG A 149 -3.86 5.05 4.87
N MET A 150 -3.52 3.96 4.18
CA MET A 150 -4.01 2.63 4.54
C MET A 150 -3.12 1.92 5.56
N VAL A 151 -1.83 2.22 5.62
CA VAL A 151 -0.85 1.66 6.57
C VAL A 151 -0.68 2.54 7.81
N SER A 152 0.15 2.13 8.78
CA SER A 152 0.48 2.99 9.91
C SER A 152 1.47 4.10 9.51
N ARG A 153 1.61 5.09 10.39
CA ARG A 153 2.63 6.12 10.29
C ARG A 153 3.96 5.63 10.86
N ASP A 154 5.07 6.09 10.30
CA ASP A 154 6.44 5.77 10.79
C ASP A 154 6.66 6.21 12.25
N ASP A 155 6.03 7.30 12.68
CA ASP A 155 6.13 7.80 14.06
C ASP A 155 5.31 6.98 15.08
N ALA A 156 4.47 6.05 14.61
CA ALA A 156 3.85 5.00 15.43
C ALA A 156 4.65 3.68 15.35
N GLU A 157 5.22 3.36 14.19
CA GLU A 157 5.97 2.13 13.94
C GLU A 157 7.35 2.16 14.62
N ALA A 158 8.16 3.18 14.39
CA ALA A 158 9.53 3.25 14.91
C ALA A 158 9.64 3.11 16.45
N PRO A 159 8.75 3.69 17.28
CA PRO A 159 8.74 3.40 18.71
C PRO A 159 8.38 1.95 19.03
N ALA A 160 7.53 1.30 18.22
CA ALA A 160 7.24 -0.12 18.39
C ALA A 160 8.47 -0.98 18.09
N ASP A 161 9.21 -0.67 17.03
CA ASP A 161 10.45 -1.36 16.65
C ASP A 161 11.52 -1.23 17.72
N VAL A 162 11.72 -0.02 18.25
CA VAL A 162 12.63 0.21 19.37
C VAL A 162 12.21 -0.59 20.59
N SER A 163 10.92 -0.64 20.89
CA SER A 163 10.42 -1.44 22.01
C SER A 163 10.62 -2.95 21.80
N PHE A 164 10.57 -3.44 20.54
CA PHE A 164 10.92 -4.84 20.22
C PHE A 164 12.39 -5.09 20.49
N MET A 165 13.27 -4.23 20.01
CA MET A 165 14.72 -4.38 20.25
C MET A 165 15.04 -4.39 21.74
N GLN A 166 14.43 -3.48 22.52
CA GLN A 166 14.65 -3.40 23.97
C GLN A 166 14.03 -4.60 24.72
N GLN A 167 12.75 -4.90 24.46
CA GLN A 167 11.98 -5.88 25.25
C GLN A 167 12.27 -7.31 24.84
N TRP A 168 12.35 -7.58 23.52
CA TRP A 168 12.49 -8.92 22.96
C TRP A 168 13.95 -9.29 22.72
N LEU A 169 14.71 -8.42 22.05
CA LEU A 169 16.13 -8.68 21.76
C LEU A 169 17.04 -8.33 22.92
N LYS A 170 16.53 -7.70 24.00
CA LYS A 170 17.27 -7.28 25.21
C LYS A 170 18.39 -6.28 24.93
N ALA A 171 18.20 -5.44 23.91
CA ALA A 171 19.17 -4.44 23.54
C ALA A 171 19.13 -3.23 24.49
N SER A 172 20.31 -2.73 24.81
CA SER A 172 20.54 -1.44 25.51
C SER A 172 21.31 -0.45 24.66
N LYS A 173 22.06 -0.95 23.66
CA LYS A 173 22.83 -0.18 22.71
C LYS A 173 22.38 -0.51 21.30
N ILE A 174 22.00 0.50 20.53
CA ILE A 174 21.59 0.29 19.14
C ILE A 174 22.46 1.10 18.19
N ALA A 175 22.74 0.52 17.03
CA ALA A 175 23.19 1.23 15.84
C ALA A 175 21.98 1.42 14.94
N ILE A 176 21.85 2.57 14.31
CA ILE A 176 20.78 2.86 13.33
C ILE A 176 21.45 3.20 12.01
N MET A 177 21.08 2.50 10.95
CA MET A 177 21.56 2.70 9.59
C MET A 177 20.36 2.87 8.66
N HIS A 178 20.41 3.86 7.74
CA HIS A 178 19.33 4.09 6.80
C HIS A 178 19.84 4.28 5.36
N ASP A 179 18.96 4.07 4.37
CA ASP A 179 19.31 4.23 2.96
C ASP A 179 19.19 5.66 2.42
N ASN A 180 18.98 6.64 3.32
CA ASN A 180 18.86 8.07 3.02
C ASN A 180 17.66 8.46 2.14
N THR A 181 16.72 7.57 1.86
CA THR A 181 15.44 7.92 1.26
C THR A 181 14.58 8.73 2.24
N THR A 182 13.56 9.41 1.73
CA THR A 182 12.60 10.16 2.58
C THR A 182 11.91 9.25 3.60
N TYR A 183 11.57 8.02 3.21
CA TYR A 183 11.01 7.00 4.10
C TYR A 183 12.03 6.60 5.17
N ALA A 184 13.12 6.00 4.77
CA ALA A 184 14.09 5.39 5.68
C ALA A 184 14.68 6.38 6.69
N LYS A 185 14.99 7.59 6.23
CA LYS A 185 15.48 8.65 7.12
C LYS A 185 14.40 9.06 8.13
N GLY A 186 13.14 9.13 7.73
CA GLY A 186 12.03 9.43 8.63
C GLY A 186 11.90 8.39 9.75
N VAL A 187 11.93 7.09 9.39
CA VAL A 187 11.93 5.98 10.37
C VAL A 187 13.15 6.05 11.27
N ALA A 188 14.36 6.25 10.69
CA ALA A 188 15.60 6.33 11.46
C ALA A 188 15.60 7.47 12.48
N ASP A 189 15.16 8.66 12.08
CA ASP A 189 15.06 9.82 12.97
C ASP A 189 14.07 9.55 14.11
N SER A 190 12.92 8.96 13.81
CA SER A 190 11.90 8.59 14.79
C SER A 190 12.41 7.50 15.75
N ALA A 191 13.06 6.47 15.21
CA ALA A 191 13.67 5.40 16.01
C ALA A 191 14.77 5.92 16.95
N LYS A 192 15.60 6.86 16.47
CA LYS A 192 16.62 7.50 17.31
C LYS A 192 16.00 8.23 18.49
N GLN A 193 14.93 9.00 18.26
CA GLN A 193 14.24 9.70 19.34
C GLN A 193 13.57 8.71 20.31
N ALA A 194 12.94 7.66 19.81
CA ALA A 194 12.33 6.63 20.64
C ALA A 194 13.38 5.89 21.49
N ALA A 195 14.52 5.55 20.93
CA ALA A 195 15.63 4.88 21.64
C ALA A 195 16.18 5.74 22.77
N LEU A 196 16.46 7.01 22.50
CA LEU A 196 16.94 7.96 23.52
C LEU A 196 15.89 8.14 24.63
N SER A 197 14.61 8.26 24.28
CA SER A 197 13.51 8.36 25.24
C SER A 197 13.34 7.10 26.09
N ALA A 198 13.69 5.93 25.55
CA ALA A 198 13.68 4.64 26.26
C ALA A 198 14.96 4.39 27.09
N GLY A 199 15.89 5.37 27.15
CA GLY A 199 17.15 5.26 27.89
C GLY A 199 18.19 4.37 27.22
N MET A 200 18.03 4.06 25.92
CA MET A 200 19.01 3.29 25.14
C MET A 200 20.16 4.19 24.65
N THR A 201 21.32 3.60 24.42
CA THR A 201 22.46 4.29 23.81
C THR A 201 22.45 4.08 22.30
N VAL A 202 22.47 5.17 21.52
CA VAL A 202 22.66 5.12 20.07
C VAL A 202 24.15 5.20 19.78
N THR A 203 24.76 4.09 19.37
CA THR A 203 26.22 3.98 19.16
C THR A 203 26.66 4.33 17.75
N TYR A 204 25.74 4.32 16.79
CA TYR A 204 25.96 4.65 15.39
C TYR A 204 24.67 5.21 14.79
N PHE A 205 24.80 6.23 13.96
CA PHE A 205 23.69 6.82 13.21
C PHE A 205 24.23 7.41 11.92
N ASP A 206 24.07 6.71 10.80
CA ASP A 206 24.58 7.14 9.50
C ASP A 206 23.79 6.51 8.34
N ALA A 207 23.99 7.05 7.15
CA ALA A 207 23.35 6.60 5.92
C ALA A 207 24.28 5.72 5.09
N ILE A 208 23.65 4.79 4.34
CA ILE A 208 24.26 4.16 3.16
C ILE A 208 23.69 4.78 1.89
N THR A 209 24.39 4.59 0.78
CA THR A 209 23.88 4.98 -0.54
C THR A 209 23.20 3.78 -1.17
N PRO A 210 21.89 3.86 -1.52
CA PRO A 210 21.18 2.77 -2.20
C PRO A 210 21.84 2.36 -3.52
N GLY A 211 21.65 1.10 -3.89
CA GLY A 211 22.13 0.55 -5.17
C GLY A 211 23.63 0.20 -5.20
N GLN A 212 24.35 0.31 -4.10
CA GLN A 212 25.73 -0.22 -3.99
C GLN A 212 25.70 -1.77 -3.95
N LYS A 213 26.83 -2.35 -4.33
CA LYS A 213 26.97 -3.83 -4.36
C LYS A 213 27.54 -4.42 -3.08
N ASP A 214 28.05 -3.57 -2.19
CA ASP A 214 28.77 -3.95 -0.96
C ASP A 214 28.62 -2.87 0.10
N TYR A 215 28.22 -3.27 1.30
CA TYR A 215 28.05 -2.44 2.49
C TYR A 215 28.94 -2.89 3.65
N THR A 216 29.90 -3.80 3.40
CA THR A 216 30.82 -4.36 4.41
C THR A 216 31.52 -3.27 5.20
N ALA A 217 31.98 -2.20 4.54
CA ALA A 217 32.64 -1.08 5.22
C ALA A 217 31.71 -0.36 6.22
N ALA A 218 30.42 -0.25 5.91
CA ALA A 218 29.44 0.31 6.82
C ALA A 218 29.21 -0.61 8.04
N LEU A 219 29.08 -1.93 7.83
CA LEU A 219 28.94 -2.91 8.91
C LEU A 219 30.19 -2.94 9.82
N VAL A 220 31.38 -2.79 9.26
CA VAL A 220 32.61 -2.66 10.06
C VAL A 220 32.57 -1.42 10.96
N LYS A 221 32.13 -0.27 10.43
CA LYS A 221 31.96 0.94 11.26
C LYS A 221 30.94 0.74 12.38
N VAL A 222 29.79 0.09 12.08
CA VAL A 222 28.79 -0.27 13.10
C VAL A 222 29.41 -1.10 14.20
N ASN A 223 30.23 -2.11 13.85
CA ASN A 223 30.87 -3.01 14.83
C ASN A 223 31.81 -2.26 15.78
N MET A 224 32.43 -1.16 15.37
CA MET A 224 33.28 -0.33 16.24
C MET A 224 32.50 0.30 17.41
N GLY A 225 31.23 0.54 17.26
CA GLY A 225 30.34 1.06 18.31
C GLY A 225 29.88 0.01 19.32
N HIS A 226 30.19 -1.27 19.10
CA HIS A 226 29.74 -2.39 19.93
C HIS A 226 28.23 -2.34 20.29
N PRO A 227 27.31 -2.22 19.30
CA PRO A 227 25.89 -2.25 19.56
C PRO A 227 25.42 -3.68 19.95
N ASP A 228 24.26 -3.78 20.58
CA ASP A 228 23.56 -5.06 20.77
C ASP A 228 22.76 -5.42 19.50
N VAL A 229 22.24 -4.39 18.79
CA VAL A 229 21.44 -4.52 17.57
C VAL A 229 21.82 -3.44 16.58
N LEU A 230 21.97 -3.80 15.31
CA LEU A 230 21.88 -2.89 14.18
C LEU A 230 20.43 -2.85 13.69
N PHE A 231 19.79 -1.70 13.78
CA PHE A 231 18.50 -1.43 13.17
C PHE A 231 18.73 -0.76 11.80
N TYR A 232 18.33 -1.45 10.74
CA TYR A 232 18.36 -0.90 9.40
C TYR A 232 16.95 -0.44 9.02
N THR A 233 16.87 0.80 8.56
CA THR A 233 15.65 1.38 8.01
C THR A 233 15.84 1.67 6.52
N GLY A 234 14.93 1.14 5.70
CA GLY A 234 15.03 1.23 4.26
C GLY A 234 14.38 0.07 3.56
N TYR A 235 14.68 -0.09 2.29
CA TYR A 235 14.00 -1.07 1.47
C TYR A 235 14.73 -2.42 1.42
N TYR A 236 13.99 -3.44 0.98
CA TYR A 236 14.43 -4.83 0.93
C TYR A 236 15.71 -5.11 0.09
N PRO A 237 16.03 -4.38 -1.00
CA PRO A 237 17.22 -4.71 -1.78
C PRO A 237 18.51 -4.53 -0.99
N GLU A 238 18.65 -3.41 -0.29
CA GLU A 238 19.80 -3.11 0.55
C GLU A 238 19.84 -4.01 1.78
N PHE A 239 18.67 -4.24 2.42
CA PHE A 239 18.59 -5.17 3.55
C PHE A 239 19.03 -6.58 3.19
N GLY A 240 18.66 -7.06 2.00
CA GLY A 240 19.06 -8.38 1.51
C GLY A 240 20.58 -8.51 1.31
N LEU A 241 21.25 -7.45 0.85
CA LEU A 241 22.72 -7.40 0.76
C LEU A 241 23.34 -7.33 2.16
N LEU A 242 22.83 -6.46 3.02
CA LEU A 242 23.29 -6.35 4.42
C LEU A 242 23.16 -7.69 5.15
N ALA A 243 22.09 -8.47 4.91
CA ALA A 243 21.91 -9.79 5.50
C ALA A 243 23.00 -10.78 5.06
N LYS A 244 23.40 -10.78 3.78
CA LYS A 244 24.51 -11.62 3.28
C LYS A 244 25.84 -11.26 3.93
N GLU A 245 26.13 -9.96 3.97
CA GLU A 245 27.40 -9.46 4.51
C GLU A 245 27.46 -9.61 6.03
N TYR A 246 26.32 -9.41 6.72
CA TYR A 246 26.19 -9.70 8.14
C TYR A 246 26.53 -11.16 8.46
N VAL A 247 26.01 -12.11 7.68
CA VAL A 247 26.32 -13.54 7.87
C VAL A 247 27.80 -13.82 7.61
N ALA A 248 28.40 -13.20 6.57
CA ALA A 248 29.81 -13.37 6.24
C ALA A 248 30.75 -12.78 7.31
N LEU A 249 30.38 -11.63 7.87
CA LEU A 249 31.17 -10.96 8.94
C LEU A 249 30.99 -11.61 10.31
N ALA A 250 29.88 -12.29 10.54
CA ALA A 250 29.49 -12.93 11.81
C ALA A 250 29.71 -12.00 13.03
N PRO A 251 29.15 -10.77 13.04
CA PRO A 251 29.36 -9.85 14.14
C PRO A 251 28.64 -10.31 15.40
N SER A 252 28.98 -9.70 16.54
CA SER A 252 28.35 -10.04 17.84
C SER A 252 26.95 -9.42 18.04
N TYR A 253 26.57 -8.40 17.24
CA TYR A 253 25.28 -7.75 17.31
C TYR A 253 24.23 -8.47 16.43
N LYS A 254 22.93 -8.24 16.71
CA LYS A 254 21.82 -8.71 15.87
C LYS A 254 21.50 -7.70 14.77
N LEU A 255 20.95 -8.15 13.66
CA LEU A 255 20.41 -7.31 12.58
C LEU A 255 18.88 -7.30 12.64
N ASN A 256 18.29 -6.12 12.74
CA ASN A 256 16.85 -5.93 12.69
C ASN A 256 16.48 -4.96 11.56
N GLY A 257 15.52 -5.34 10.71
CA GLY A 257 14.99 -4.49 9.65
C GLY A 257 13.64 -3.88 10.02
N ASP A 258 13.26 -2.79 9.35
CA ASP A 258 11.93 -2.20 9.41
C ASP A 258 10.93 -2.90 8.46
N SER A 259 9.68 -2.39 8.36
CA SER A 259 8.61 -3.06 7.63
C SER A 259 8.87 -3.23 6.13
N ALA A 260 9.57 -2.31 5.47
CA ALA A 260 9.88 -2.42 4.05
C ALA A 260 10.96 -3.48 3.74
N CYS A 261 11.66 -3.96 4.78
CA CYS A 261 12.58 -5.09 4.69
C CYS A 261 11.86 -6.45 4.62
N ALA A 262 10.58 -6.52 5.03
CA ALA A 262 9.80 -7.76 5.06
C ALA A 262 9.26 -8.19 3.68
N ASP A 263 9.43 -7.37 2.63
CA ASP A 263 8.98 -7.74 1.29
C ASP A 263 9.56 -9.11 0.88
N PRO A 264 8.74 -10.06 0.42
CA PRO A 264 9.21 -11.40 0.04
C PRO A 264 10.34 -11.40 -0.99
N SER A 265 10.50 -10.33 -1.77
CA SER A 265 11.59 -10.17 -2.74
C SER A 265 12.96 -10.07 -2.08
N VAL A 266 13.04 -9.76 -0.77
CA VAL A 266 14.30 -9.81 -0.01
C VAL A 266 14.92 -11.20 -0.07
N ILE A 267 14.11 -12.26 -0.13
CA ILE A 267 14.58 -13.65 -0.24
C ILE A 267 15.33 -13.88 -1.55
N LYS A 268 14.90 -13.22 -2.64
CA LYS A 268 15.61 -13.30 -3.93
C LYS A 268 17.01 -12.69 -3.84
N VAL A 269 17.16 -11.63 -3.04
CA VAL A 269 18.43 -10.92 -2.82
C VAL A 269 19.28 -11.63 -1.78
N ALA A 270 18.75 -11.90 -0.59
CA ALA A 270 19.46 -12.47 0.54
C ALA A 270 19.74 -13.97 0.41
N GLY A 271 18.89 -14.71 -0.32
CA GLY A 271 18.93 -16.19 -0.32
C GLY A 271 18.70 -16.73 1.08
N THR A 272 19.44 -17.76 1.45
CA THR A 272 19.36 -18.37 2.80
C THR A 272 19.99 -17.52 3.90
N ALA A 273 20.71 -16.43 3.58
CA ALA A 273 21.29 -15.57 4.62
C ALA A 273 20.22 -14.97 5.55
N VAL A 274 19.00 -14.70 5.04
CA VAL A 274 17.90 -14.15 5.81
C VAL A 274 17.40 -15.09 6.91
N THR A 275 17.72 -16.41 6.86
CA THR A 275 17.36 -17.38 7.89
C THR A 275 18.35 -17.43 9.06
N ASN A 276 19.37 -16.56 9.08
CA ASN A 276 20.30 -16.49 10.21
C ASN A 276 19.53 -16.08 11.47
N PRO A 277 19.67 -16.81 12.60
CA PRO A 277 18.92 -16.53 13.81
C PRO A 277 19.19 -15.15 14.46
N GLY A 278 20.25 -14.47 14.03
CA GLY A 278 20.54 -13.09 14.42
C GLY A 278 19.77 -12.04 13.61
N ILE A 279 18.99 -12.43 12.59
CA ILE A 279 18.25 -11.51 11.71
C ILE A 279 16.77 -11.57 12.04
N THR A 280 16.16 -10.42 12.30
CA THR A 280 14.72 -10.23 12.50
C THR A 280 14.24 -9.03 11.71
N ILE A 281 12.95 -8.95 11.42
CA ILE A 281 12.31 -7.81 10.76
C ILE A 281 11.05 -7.46 11.52
N ASN A 282 10.86 -6.19 11.80
CA ASN A 282 9.59 -5.69 12.33
C ASN A 282 8.69 -5.29 11.15
N THR A 283 7.39 -5.56 11.26
CA THR A 283 6.46 -5.28 10.17
C THR A 283 5.04 -5.09 10.68
N LEU A 284 4.17 -4.71 9.77
CA LEU A 284 2.71 -4.71 9.95
C LEU A 284 2.15 -6.10 9.61
N PRO A 285 0.88 -6.38 9.93
CA PRO A 285 0.17 -7.52 9.36
C PRO A 285 -0.02 -7.32 7.85
N THR A 286 1.05 -7.56 7.06
CA THR A 286 1.00 -7.50 5.60
C THR A 286 0.20 -8.67 5.04
N THR A 287 -0.06 -8.68 3.73
CA THR A 287 -0.92 -9.67 3.07
C THR A 287 -0.58 -11.11 3.46
N GLN A 288 0.70 -11.45 3.59
CA GLN A 288 1.16 -12.80 3.96
C GLN A 288 0.86 -13.20 5.42
N PHE A 289 0.63 -12.23 6.30
CA PHE A 289 0.37 -12.46 7.74
C PHE A 289 -1.09 -12.22 8.14
N ILE A 290 -1.95 -11.87 7.18
CA ILE A 290 -3.39 -11.71 7.43
C ILE A 290 -4.09 -13.06 7.21
N HIS A 291 -4.65 -13.62 8.27
CA HIS A 291 -5.36 -14.90 8.23
C HIS A 291 -6.85 -14.70 8.46
N ASN A 292 -7.59 -14.43 7.37
CA ASN A 292 -9.05 -14.39 7.37
C ASN A 292 -9.59 -14.79 5.99
N ALA A 293 -10.86 -15.20 5.96
CA ALA A 293 -11.49 -15.73 4.75
C ALA A 293 -11.50 -14.73 3.56
N LYS A 294 -11.47 -13.41 3.84
CA LYS A 294 -11.40 -12.38 2.78
C LYS A 294 -10.03 -12.33 2.15
N ASN A 295 -8.97 -12.41 2.96
CA ASN A 295 -7.60 -12.48 2.47
C ASN A 295 -7.35 -13.76 1.69
N ASP A 296 -7.88 -14.90 2.15
CA ASP A 296 -7.76 -16.18 1.44
C ASP A 296 -8.41 -16.11 0.06
N LYS A 297 -9.62 -15.52 -0.02
CA LYS A 297 -10.32 -15.30 -1.28
C LYS A 297 -9.54 -14.35 -2.20
N PHE A 298 -9.06 -13.23 -1.66
CA PHE A 298 -8.26 -12.25 -2.39
C PHE A 298 -6.98 -12.88 -2.94
N THR A 299 -6.21 -13.58 -2.10
CA THR A 299 -4.95 -14.23 -2.48
C THR A 299 -5.19 -15.27 -3.57
N SER A 300 -6.24 -16.08 -3.43
CA SER A 300 -6.61 -17.08 -4.44
C SER A 300 -6.96 -16.43 -5.78
N ALA A 301 -7.76 -15.37 -5.78
CA ALA A 301 -8.14 -14.63 -6.99
C ALA A 301 -6.93 -13.93 -7.63
N TYR A 302 -6.08 -13.32 -6.81
CA TYR A 302 -4.84 -12.68 -7.27
C TYR A 302 -3.92 -13.70 -7.96
N LYS A 303 -3.66 -14.83 -7.30
CA LYS A 303 -2.82 -15.90 -7.83
C LYS A 303 -3.39 -16.49 -9.12
N ALA A 304 -4.70 -16.70 -9.19
CA ALA A 304 -5.37 -17.19 -10.40
C ALA A 304 -5.22 -16.22 -11.58
N LYS A 305 -5.25 -14.90 -11.32
CA LYS A 305 -5.19 -13.88 -12.37
C LYS A 305 -3.75 -13.56 -12.82
N TYR A 306 -2.80 -13.52 -11.88
CA TYR A 306 -1.44 -13.02 -12.13
C TYR A 306 -0.35 -14.10 -12.07
N GLY A 307 -0.67 -15.34 -11.68
CA GLY A 307 0.27 -16.48 -11.63
C GLY A 307 1.29 -16.43 -10.50
N GLN A 308 1.14 -15.49 -9.57
CA GLN A 308 2.05 -15.29 -8.42
C GLN A 308 1.25 -14.90 -7.18
N ASP A 309 1.86 -15.07 -6.00
CA ASP A 309 1.27 -14.61 -4.76
C ASP A 309 1.26 -13.06 -4.68
N PRO A 310 0.30 -12.44 -3.98
CA PRO A 310 0.27 -11.00 -3.79
C PRO A 310 1.46 -10.54 -2.94
N GLY A 311 1.94 -9.31 -3.18
CA GLY A 311 2.95 -8.66 -2.35
C GLY A 311 2.38 -8.12 -1.04
N ASP A 312 3.26 -7.67 -0.15
CA ASP A 312 2.95 -7.28 1.23
C ASP A 312 1.81 -6.26 1.35
N TYR A 313 1.80 -5.24 0.51
CA TYR A 313 0.82 -4.16 0.57
C TYR A 313 -0.39 -4.37 -0.36
N SER A 314 -0.49 -5.53 -1.01
CA SER A 314 -1.59 -5.81 -1.95
C SER A 314 -2.96 -5.77 -1.28
N SER A 315 -3.11 -6.28 -0.06
CA SER A 315 -4.37 -6.21 0.69
C SER A 315 -4.74 -4.79 1.08
N TYR A 316 -3.75 -3.94 1.38
CA TYR A 316 -3.97 -2.53 1.71
C TYR A 316 -4.43 -1.73 0.47
N GLU A 317 -3.85 -2.01 -0.69
CA GLU A 317 -4.30 -1.43 -1.95
C GLU A 317 -5.72 -1.84 -2.32
N TYR A 318 -6.01 -3.14 -2.19
CA TYR A 318 -7.36 -3.66 -2.44
C TYR A 318 -8.39 -2.98 -1.54
N ASP A 319 -8.14 -2.91 -0.24
CA ASP A 319 -9.03 -2.23 0.73
C ASP A 319 -9.11 -0.71 0.48
N GLY A 320 -8.02 -0.07 0.05
CA GLY A 320 -8.01 1.35 -0.35
C GLY A 320 -8.93 1.62 -1.53
N MET A 321 -8.90 0.75 -2.54
CA MET A 321 -9.81 0.83 -3.69
C MET A 321 -11.26 0.57 -3.28
N MET A 322 -11.50 -0.38 -2.38
CA MET A 322 -12.83 -0.63 -1.80
C MET A 322 -13.33 0.56 -0.98
N ALA A 323 -12.45 1.25 -0.25
CA ALA A 323 -12.77 2.46 0.49
C ALA A 323 -13.20 3.60 -0.45
N LEU A 324 -12.46 3.80 -1.55
CA LEU A 324 -12.85 4.76 -2.59
C LEU A 324 -14.23 4.42 -3.18
N ALA A 325 -14.45 3.14 -3.51
CA ALA A 325 -15.74 2.70 -4.07
C ALA A 325 -16.90 2.89 -3.09
N GLN A 326 -16.69 2.63 -1.79
CA GLN A 326 -17.68 2.86 -0.74
C GLN A 326 -17.98 4.37 -0.62
N ALA A 327 -16.94 5.22 -0.53
CA ALA A 327 -17.10 6.67 -0.48
C ALA A 327 -17.90 7.21 -1.67
N LEU A 328 -17.60 6.73 -2.88
CA LEU A 328 -18.35 7.09 -4.08
C LEU A 328 -19.83 6.67 -3.99
N LYS A 329 -20.13 5.46 -3.49
CA LYS A 329 -21.53 5.00 -3.30
C LYS A 329 -22.26 5.87 -2.29
N ASP A 330 -21.63 6.15 -1.15
CA ASP A 330 -22.21 6.96 -0.09
C ASP A 330 -22.40 8.42 -0.52
N ASN A 331 -21.56 8.91 -1.42
CA ASN A 331 -21.66 10.23 -2.05
C ASN A 331 -22.64 10.28 -3.25
N GLY A 332 -23.42 9.21 -3.48
CA GLY A 332 -24.38 9.11 -4.57
C GLY A 332 -23.74 9.09 -5.96
N GLY A 333 -22.53 8.58 -6.09
CA GLY A 333 -21.76 8.50 -7.33
C GLY A 333 -21.16 9.83 -7.80
N LYS A 334 -21.18 10.88 -6.98
CA LYS A 334 -20.57 12.18 -7.28
C LYS A 334 -19.05 12.05 -7.24
N THR A 335 -18.39 12.66 -8.23
CA THR A 335 -16.95 12.58 -8.45
C THR A 335 -16.22 13.92 -8.23
N GLU A 336 -16.92 14.91 -7.73
CA GLU A 336 -16.34 16.21 -7.41
C GLU A 336 -15.44 16.07 -6.18
N ALA A 337 -14.21 16.58 -6.26
CA ALA A 337 -13.13 16.29 -5.30
C ALA A 337 -13.51 16.63 -3.85
N LYS A 338 -14.04 17.82 -3.60
CA LYS A 338 -14.40 18.25 -2.23
C LYS A 338 -15.42 17.34 -1.57
N SER A 339 -16.48 16.98 -2.30
CA SER A 339 -17.51 16.07 -1.78
C SER A 339 -17.00 14.66 -1.62
N LEU A 340 -16.08 14.23 -2.49
CA LEU A 340 -15.45 12.91 -2.43
C LEU A 340 -14.47 12.80 -1.25
N ASN A 341 -13.64 13.82 -1.01
CA ASN A 341 -12.76 13.88 0.17
C ASN A 341 -13.58 13.78 1.48
N THR A 342 -14.67 14.55 1.58
CA THR A 342 -15.59 14.46 2.72
C THR A 342 -16.15 13.04 2.87
N ALA A 343 -16.54 12.39 1.79
CA ALA A 343 -17.06 11.03 1.82
C ALA A 343 -16.00 10.00 2.21
N ILE A 344 -14.73 10.16 1.76
CA ILE A 344 -13.64 9.27 2.14
C ILE A 344 -13.32 9.41 3.63
N HIS A 345 -13.28 10.63 4.20
CA HIS A 345 -13.12 10.82 5.64
C HIS A 345 -14.25 10.15 6.46
N ALA A 346 -15.44 10.02 5.90
CA ALA A 346 -16.59 9.40 6.56
C ALA A 346 -16.64 7.86 6.40
N VAL A 347 -15.77 7.26 5.59
CA VAL A 347 -15.76 5.81 5.34
C VAL A 347 -15.59 5.03 6.63
N LYS A 348 -16.40 3.99 6.78
CA LYS A 348 -16.30 2.99 7.86
C LYS A 348 -16.57 1.59 7.28
N ILE A 349 -15.51 0.83 7.07
CA ILE A 349 -15.58 -0.58 6.67
C ILE A 349 -15.11 -1.41 7.86
N ALA A 350 -16.03 -2.04 8.57
CA ALA A 350 -15.70 -2.75 9.82
C ALA A 350 -14.87 -4.02 9.60
N ASP A 351 -14.91 -4.60 8.41
CA ASP A 351 -14.40 -5.93 8.12
C ASP A 351 -13.65 -5.99 6.76
N GLY A 352 -12.79 -5.00 6.47
CA GLY A 352 -11.85 -5.09 5.34
C GLY A 352 -10.92 -6.29 5.46
N ILE A 353 -10.17 -6.59 4.41
CA ILE A 353 -9.11 -7.63 4.46
C ILE A 353 -8.12 -7.29 5.55
N THR A 354 -7.71 -6.02 5.62
CA THR A 354 -6.76 -5.48 6.59
C THR A 354 -7.41 -5.04 7.92
N GLY A 355 -8.65 -5.50 8.17
CA GLY A 355 -9.43 -5.14 9.35
C GLY A 355 -10.28 -3.87 9.16
N ASN A 356 -10.50 -3.13 10.24
CA ASN A 356 -11.32 -1.91 10.21
C ASN A 356 -10.66 -0.81 9.37
N VAL A 357 -11.36 -0.30 8.34
CA VAL A 357 -10.93 0.85 7.54
C VAL A 357 -11.76 2.05 7.93
N ALA A 358 -11.11 3.01 8.56
CA ALA A 358 -11.65 4.32 8.91
C ALA A 358 -10.48 5.30 8.98
N PHE A 359 -10.73 6.56 8.68
CA PHE A 359 -9.71 7.59 8.68
C PHE A 359 -9.98 8.62 9.79
N ASP A 360 -8.91 9.13 10.40
CA ASP A 360 -8.99 10.26 11.32
C ASP A 360 -9.09 11.60 10.57
N SER A 361 -9.06 12.70 11.30
CA SER A 361 -9.17 14.05 10.71
C SER A 361 -7.99 14.43 9.81
N LYS A 362 -6.86 13.72 9.87
CA LYS A 362 -5.71 13.90 8.97
C LYS A 362 -5.73 12.97 7.76
N GLY A 363 -6.63 11.98 7.75
CA GLY A 363 -6.65 10.93 6.74
C GLY A 363 -5.80 9.70 7.12
N ASP A 364 -5.32 9.59 8.36
CA ASP A 364 -4.58 8.42 8.82
C ASP A 364 -5.52 7.36 9.39
N ARG A 365 -5.16 6.07 9.20
CA ARG A 365 -5.82 4.98 9.93
C ARG A 365 -5.20 4.83 11.33
N PRO A 366 -5.99 4.37 12.32
CA PRO A 366 -5.43 3.91 13.58
C PRO A 366 -4.32 2.88 13.32
N ALA A 367 -3.23 2.95 14.08
CA ALA A 367 -2.10 2.05 13.91
C ALA A 367 -2.56 0.59 14.04
N PRO A 368 -2.21 -0.27 13.06
CA PRO A 368 -2.48 -1.70 13.16
C PRO A 368 -1.63 -2.34 14.25
N GLN A 369 -1.87 -3.62 14.48
CA GLN A 369 -0.98 -4.45 15.28
C GLN A 369 0.40 -4.52 14.61
N PHE A 370 1.49 -4.52 15.40
CA PHE A 370 2.85 -4.71 14.90
C PHE A 370 3.30 -6.15 15.14
N LEU A 371 4.07 -6.67 14.20
CA LEU A 371 4.66 -8.01 14.21
C LEU A 371 6.17 -7.92 14.17
N ALA A 372 6.84 -8.94 14.72
CA ALA A 372 8.22 -9.22 14.39
C ALA A 372 8.31 -10.60 13.74
N VAL A 373 9.06 -10.71 12.68
CA VAL A 373 9.17 -11.92 11.87
C VAL A 373 10.62 -12.37 11.75
N HIS A 374 10.79 -13.66 11.50
CA HIS A 374 12.06 -14.28 11.18
C HIS A 374 11.86 -15.23 10.00
N ALA A 375 12.84 -15.31 9.10
CA ALA A 375 12.76 -16.25 7.99
C ALA A 375 13.27 -17.63 8.37
N VAL A 376 12.53 -18.67 8.00
CA VAL A 376 12.87 -20.07 8.29
C VAL A 376 12.73 -20.94 7.05
N GLY A 377 13.39 -22.09 7.06
CA GLY A 377 13.24 -23.10 6.03
C GLY A 377 14.13 -22.89 4.80
N ASN A 378 13.96 -23.80 3.83
CA ASN A 378 14.62 -23.77 2.52
C ASN A 378 13.66 -24.34 1.46
N PRO A 379 13.02 -23.50 0.61
CA PRO A 379 13.22 -22.05 0.51
C PRO A 379 12.80 -21.28 1.78
N PRO A 380 13.43 -20.13 2.05
CA PRO A 380 13.07 -19.29 3.19
C PRO A 380 11.63 -18.81 3.13
N GLN A 381 10.97 -18.74 4.29
CA GLN A 381 9.65 -18.16 4.47
C GLN A 381 9.60 -17.38 5.77
N PHE A 382 8.98 -16.21 5.78
CA PHE A 382 8.80 -15.43 6.99
C PHE A 382 7.73 -16.04 7.88
N GLN A 383 8.03 -16.09 9.17
CA GLN A 383 7.09 -16.51 10.22
C GLN A 383 7.07 -15.46 11.33
N PRO A 384 5.89 -15.08 11.83
CA PRO A 384 5.79 -14.23 13.00
C PRO A 384 6.40 -14.93 14.23
N ILE A 385 7.28 -14.20 14.92
CA ILE A 385 7.90 -14.67 16.17
C ILE A 385 7.36 -13.91 17.37
N ALA A 386 6.90 -12.69 17.18
CA ALA A 386 6.30 -11.88 18.23
C ALA A 386 5.23 -10.94 17.67
N ILE A 387 4.26 -10.63 18.52
CA ILE A 387 3.14 -9.71 18.25
C ILE A 387 3.12 -8.66 19.36
N ARG A 388 2.91 -7.40 19.00
CA ARG A 388 2.76 -6.32 19.97
C ARG A 388 1.31 -6.20 20.42
N GLN A 389 1.06 -6.50 21.71
CA GLN A 389 -0.26 -6.42 22.33
C GLN A 389 -0.23 -5.43 23.51
N SER A 390 -1.08 -4.43 23.50
CA SER A 390 -1.18 -3.39 24.56
C SER A 390 0.18 -2.81 24.98
N GLY A 391 1.06 -2.55 23.98
CA GLY A 391 2.38 -1.96 24.21
C GLY A 391 3.49 -2.96 24.55
N THR A 392 3.19 -4.24 24.76
CA THR A 392 4.16 -5.28 25.10
C THR A 392 4.30 -6.31 23.98
N TRP A 393 5.50 -6.81 23.76
CA TRP A 393 5.79 -7.87 22.81
C TRP A 393 5.62 -9.24 23.45
N VAL A 394 4.76 -10.06 22.86
CA VAL A 394 4.49 -11.46 23.29
C VAL A 394 4.78 -12.41 22.14
N ALA A 395 5.09 -13.66 22.46
CA ALA A 395 5.34 -14.67 21.43
C ALA A 395 4.11 -14.83 20.52
N SER A 396 4.36 -14.95 19.22
CA SER A 396 3.33 -15.37 18.27
C SER A 396 3.04 -16.84 18.51
N THR A 397 1.77 -17.19 18.73
CA THR A 397 1.30 -18.58 18.91
C THR A 397 1.00 -19.22 17.58
#